data_29ac6985211a795dea4b2d6cd1dca5c6
#
_entry.id   29ac6985211a795dea4b2d6cd1dca5c6
#
_cell.length_a   1.000
_cell.length_b   1.000
_cell.length_c   1.000
_cell.angle_alpha   90.00
_cell.angle_beta   90.00
_cell.angle_gamma   90.00
#
_symmetry.space_group_name_H-M   'P 1'
#
loop_
_entity.id
_entity.type
_entity.pdbx_description
1 polymer ?
#
loop_
_entity_poly.entity_id
_entity_poly.type
_entity_poly.pdbx_seq_one_letter_code
_entity_poly.pdbx_strand_id
1 'polypeptide(L)'
;MIDKRLLKGVDKRLLKDVITIKKVTGKNDYGDEVYSEPLTIKNVRFDRSVGITGNRNSKSGTGNSKSRQKKGVIYLYPSLSFVTVNDDWMGAKVNDGIRDYTINGFQTNYYDGEIFSQEIEVI
;
A
#
# COMPACT_ATOMS: atom_id res chain seq x y z
N MET A 1 2.39 -15.66 -13.92
CA MET A 1 2.59 -15.57 -12.48
C MET A 1 4.02 -15.96 -12.16
N ILE A 2 4.63 -15.27 -11.20
CA ILE A 2 6.01 -15.52 -10.83
C ILE A 2 6.18 -16.95 -10.29
N ASP A 3 7.34 -17.54 -10.56
CA ASP A 3 7.65 -18.87 -10.07
C ASP A 3 7.74 -18.85 -8.54
N LYS A 4 7.03 -19.74 -7.90
CA LYS A 4 7.00 -19.81 -6.45
C LYS A 4 8.36 -20.07 -5.81
N ARG A 5 9.28 -20.67 -6.57
CA ARG A 5 10.61 -20.89 -6.04
C ARG A 5 11.34 -19.60 -5.74
N LEU A 6 11.01 -18.55 -6.46
CA LEU A 6 11.61 -17.23 -6.22
C LEU A 6 11.12 -16.61 -4.92
N LEU A 7 10.02 -17.11 -4.39
CA LEU A 7 9.45 -16.60 -3.16
C LEU A 7 9.95 -17.34 -1.92
N LYS A 8 10.82 -18.32 -2.09
CA LYS A 8 11.32 -19.06 -0.94
C LYS A 8 12.05 -18.18 0.07
N GLY A 9 12.69 -17.14 -0.39
CA GLY A 9 13.39 -16.23 0.50
C GLY A 9 12.46 -15.26 1.21
N VAL A 10 11.20 -15.24 0.85
CA VAL A 10 10.24 -14.37 1.51
C VAL A 10 9.69 -15.10 2.72
N ASP A 11 9.96 -14.56 3.89
CA ASP A 11 9.48 -15.18 5.12
C ASP A 11 8.00 -14.86 5.29
N LYS A 12 7.18 -15.88 5.13
CA LYS A 12 5.74 -15.70 5.23
C LYS A 12 5.29 -15.22 6.61
N ARG A 13 6.11 -15.40 7.62
CA ARG A 13 5.79 -14.87 8.94
C ARG A 13 5.83 -13.36 8.97
N LEU A 14 6.47 -12.74 8.00
CA LEU A 14 6.48 -11.29 7.87
C LEU A 14 5.25 -10.77 7.13
N LEU A 15 4.50 -11.67 6.51
CA LEU A 15 3.34 -11.30 5.71
C LEU A 15 2.06 -11.65 6.46
N LYS A 16 1.94 -11.13 7.67
CA LYS A 16 0.82 -11.47 8.53
C LYS A 16 -0.32 -10.49 8.51
N ASP A 17 -0.11 -9.35 7.89
CA ASP A 17 -1.11 -8.31 7.95
C ASP A 17 -2.24 -8.56 6.97
N VAL A 18 -3.39 -8.06 7.32
CA VAL A 18 -4.57 -8.10 6.49
C VAL A 18 -5.07 -6.67 6.36
N ILE A 19 -5.36 -6.26 5.15
CA ILE A 19 -5.89 -4.93 4.91
C ILE A 19 -7.17 -5.02 4.11
N THR A 20 -7.99 -3.99 4.22
CA THR A 20 -9.17 -3.83 3.37
C THR A 20 -8.98 -2.59 2.53
N ILE A 21 -9.39 -2.66 1.28
CA ILE A 21 -9.23 -1.55 0.35
C ILE A 21 -10.57 -1.24 -0.29
N LYS A 22 -10.88 0.05 -0.36
CA LYS A 22 -12.04 0.54 -1.09
C LYS A 22 -11.55 1.51 -2.15
N LYS A 23 -11.80 1.19 -3.41
CA LYS A 23 -11.38 2.05 -4.51
C LYS A 23 -12.41 3.12 -4.77
N VAL A 24 -11.96 4.27 -5.24
CA VAL A 24 -12.85 5.35 -5.63
C VAL A 24 -13.51 4.97 -6.95
N THR A 25 -14.83 4.95 -6.99
CA THR A 25 -15.57 4.61 -8.19
C THR A 25 -16.21 5.81 -8.86
N GLY A 26 -16.23 6.95 -8.21
CA GLY A 26 -16.81 8.15 -8.77
C GLY A 26 -17.14 9.14 -7.67
N LYS A 27 -18.02 10.08 -7.98
CA LYS A 27 -18.49 11.07 -7.01
C LYS A 27 -20.00 11.11 -7.02
N ASN A 28 -20.60 11.38 -5.88
CA ASN A 28 -22.04 11.52 -5.79
C ASN A 28 -22.45 12.96 -6.18
N ASP A 29 -23.73 13.25 -6.08
CA ASP A 29 -24.26 14.55 -6.48
C ASP A 29 -23.73 15.70 -5.63
N TYR A 30 -23.20 15.41 -4.46
CA TYR A 30 -22.66 16.43 -3.58
C TYR A 30 -21.16 16.60 -3.74
N GLY A 31 -20.54 15.87 -4.65
CA GLY A 31 -19.11 15.95 -4.86
C GLY A 31 -18.30 15.05 -3.96
N ASP A 32 -18.93 14.26 -3.13
CA ASP A 32 -18.21 13.32 -2.26
C ASP A 32 -17.82 12.07 -3.03
N GLU A 33 -16.65 11.53 -2.69
CA GLU A 33 -16.18 10.32 -3.32
C GLU A 33 -17.02 9.12 -2.94
N VAL A 34 -17.29 8.27 -3.91
CA VAL A 34 -18.00 7.02 -3.72
C VAL A 34 -17.01 5.88 -3.86
N TYR A 35 -17.08 4.91 -2.98
CA TYR A 35 -16.12 3.82 -2.93
C TYR A 35 -16.75 2.50 -3.32
N SER A 36 -15.89 1.59 -3.79
CA SER A 36 -16.30 0.23 -4.10
C SER A 36 -16.56 -0.55 -2.81
N GLU A 37 -17.07 -1.77 -2.97
CA GLU A 37 -17.16 -2.70 -1.86
C GLU A 37 -15.76 -2.99 -1.33
N PRO A 38 -15.63 -3.25 -0.03
CA PRO A 38 -14.31 -3.54 0.55
C PRO A 38 -13.71 -4.81 -0.05
N LEU A 39 -12.44 -4.72 -0.39
CA LEU A 39 -11.67 -5.87 -0.84
C LEU A 39 -10.67 -6.21 0.24
N THR A 40 -10.73 -7.42 0.76
CA THR A 40 -9.81 -7.87 1.80
C THR A 40 -8.60 -8.53 1.16
N ILE A 41 -7.42 -8.09 1.55
CA ILE A 41 -6.17 -8.61 1.03
C ILE A 41 -5.35 -9.15 2.19
N LYS A 42 -4.95 -10.40 2.07
CA LYS A 42 -4.15 -11.09 3.08
C LYS A 42 -2.73 -11.26 2.58
N ASN A 43 -1.88 -11.71 3.48
CA ASN A 43 -0.48 -12.02 3.18
C ASN A 43 0.30 -10.80 2.69
N VAL A 44 0.11 -9.70 3.38
CA VAL A 44 0.86 -8.47 3.14
C VAL A 44 1.62 -8.08 4.40
N ARG A 45 2.57 -7.17 4.23
CA ARG A 45 3.27 -6.57 5.36
C ARG A 45 3.01 -5.09 5.33
N PHE A 46 2.51 -4.56 6.42
CA PHE A 46 2.28 -3.12 6.55
C PHE A 46 3.33 -2.54 7.50
N ASP A 47 4.21 -1.75 6.96
CA ASP A 47 5.26 -1.09 7.73
C ASP A 47 4.84 0.34 8.04
N ARG A 48 4.62 0.65 9.31
CA ARG A 48 4.09 1.93 9.76
C ARG A 48 5.12 2.82 10.43
N SER A 49 6.37 2.55 10.23
CA SER A 49 7.41 3.18 11.03
C SER A 49 7.78 4.60 10.63
N VAL A 50 7.17 5.10 9.61
CA VAL A 50 7.68 6.29 8.94
C VAL A 50 7.58 7.57 9.75
N GLY A 51 6.50 7.73 10.49
CA GLY A 51 6.26 9.00 11.16
C GLY A 51 7.33 9.40 12.14
N ILE A 52 7.91 8.46 12.81
CA ILE A 52 8.90 8.75 13.83
C ILE A 52 10.16 9.31 13.23
N THR A 53 10.59 8.73 12.15
CA THR A 53 11.79 9.17 11.49
C THR A 53 11.64 10.59 10.97
N GLY A 54 10.49 10.89 10.44
CA GLY A 54 10.26 12.20 9.90
C GLY A 54 10.40 13.29 10.93
N ASN A 55 9.96 13.04 12.11
CA ASN A 55 10.03 14.05 13.13
C ASN A 55 11.46 14.45 13.47
N ARG A 56 12.32 13.50 13.49
CA ARG A 56 13.66 13.77 13.89
C ARG A 56 14.37 14.66 12.90
N ASN A 57 14.07 14.49 11.68
CA ASN A 57 14.76 15.21 10.65
C ASN A 57 14.09 16.50 10.26
N SER A 58 12.92 16.73 10.74
CA SER A 58 12.12 17.82 10.22
C SER A 58 12.72 19.17 10.44
N LYS A 59 13.50 19.33 11.46
CA LYS A 59 14.04 20.63 11.72
C LYS A 59 15.02 21.07 10.66
N SER A 60 15.75 20.18 10.11
CA SER A 60 16.64 20.59 9.04
C SER A 60 15.94 20.46 7.74
N GLY A 61 14.92 19.72 7.73
CA GLY A 61 14.30 19.38 6.51
C GLY A 61 13.51 20.47 6.01
N THR A 62 13.19 21.34 6.42
CA THR A 62 12.38 22.19 5.72
C THR A 62 10.96 21.73 5.75
N GLY A 63 10.14 22.63 5.77
CA GLY A 63 8.76 22.37 5.87
C GLY A 63 8.12 21.72 4.69
N ASN A 64 8.75 21.76 3.58
CA ASN A 64 8.09 21.28 2.39
C ASN A 64 7.90 19.78 2.36
N SER A 65 8.60 19.05 3.14
CA SER A 65 8.42 17.61 3.11
C SER A 65 7.22 17.15 3.88
N LYS A 66 6.67 17.94 4.72
CA LYS A 66 5.62 17.43 5.57
C LYS A 66 4.33 17.15 4.88
N SER A 67 3.99 17.85 3.86
CA SER A 67 2.73 17.62 3.20
C SER A 67 2.68 16.31 2.46
N ARG A 68 3.83 15.74 2.20
CA ARG A 68 3.91 14.52 1.45
C ARG A 68 4.46 13.38 2.25
N GLN A 69 4.53 13.54 3.52
CA GLN A 69 5.12 12.52 4.35
C GLN A 69 4.27 11.26 4.32
N LYS A 70 4.83 10.17 3.88
CA LYS A 70 4.11 8.91 3.87
C LYS A 70 3.99 8.37 5.29
N LYS A 71 2.94 7.66 5.55
CA LYS A 71 2.67 7.07 6.86
C LYS A 71 2.95 5.60 6.90
N GLY A 72 3.20 4.99 5.77
CA GLY A 72 3.54 3.59 5.74
C GLY A 72 3.75 3.09 4.33
N VAL A 73 4.22 1.87 4.28
CA VAL A 73 4.40 1.14 3.03
C VAL A 73 3.81 -0.25 3.21
N ILE A 74 3.02 -0.67 2.26
CA ILE A 74 2.45 -2.01 2.25
C ILE A 74 3.22 -2.81 1.21
N TYR A 75 3.81 -3.91 1.65
CA TYR A 75 4.53 -4.82 0.76
C TYR A 75 3.61 -5.95 0.36
N LEU A 76 3.40 -6.09 -0.93
CA LEU A 76 2.46 -7.04 -1.49
C LEU A 76 3.17 -7.92 -2.53
N TYR A 77 2.91 -9.21 -2.46
CA TYR A 77 3.43 -10.17 -3.42
C TYR A 77 2.23 -10.78 -4.14
N PRO A 78 1.98 -10.39 -5.41
CA PRO A 78 0.77 -10.82 -6.10
C PRO A 78 0.54 -12.32 -6.13
N SER A 79 1.63 -13.11 -6.17
CA SER A 79 1.49 -14.56 -6.15
C SER A 79 0.99 -15.11 -4.83
N LEU A 80 1.08 -14.36 -3.76
CA LEU A 80 0.63 -14.78 -2.44
C LEU A 80 -0.68 -14.13 -2.05
N SER A 81 -0.91 -12.92 -2.50
CA SER A 81 -2.13 -12.17 -2.16
C SER A 81 -3.20 -12.28 -3.23
N PHE A 82 -2.85 -12.75 -4.42
CA PHE A 82 -3.75 -12.96 -5.55
C PHE A 82 -4.40 -11.66 -6.05
N VAL A 83 -3.66 -10.56 -5.93
CA VAL A 83 -4.15 -9.27 -6.40
C VAL A 83 -2.96 -8.47 -6.89
N THR A 84 -3.20 -7.60 -7.87
CA THR A 84 -2.19 -6.72 -8.43
C THR A 84 -2.74 -5.30 -8.41
N VAL A 85 -1.93 -4.39 -7.90
CA VAL A 85 -2.29 -2.98 -7.82
C VAL A 85 -2.00 -2.29 -9.14
N ASN A 86 -2.89 -1.44 -9.57
CA ASN A 86 -2.70 -0.63 -10.76
C ASN A 86 -3.13 0.81 -10.48
N ASP A 87 -3.16 1.64 -11.53
CA ASP A 87 -3.47 3.04 -11.38
C ASP A 87 -4.86 3.32 -10.82
N ASP A 88 -5.78 2.39 -10.96
CA ASP A 88 -7.13 2.55 -10.44
C ASP A 88 -7.16 2.57 -8.91
N TRP A 89 -6.08 2.16 -8.29
CA TRP A 89 -5.99 2.11 -6.83
C TRP A 89 -5.53 3.43 -6.23
N MET A 90 -5.13 4.39 -7.06
CA MET A 90 -4.70 5.67 -6.54
C MET A 90 -5.85 6.38 -5.84
N GLY A 91 -5.59 6.89 -4.65
CA GLY A 91 -6.63 7.53 -3.85
C GLY A 91 -7.52 6.58 -3.08
N ALA A 92 -7.33 5.28 -3.23
CA ALA A 92 -8.14 4.30 -2.53
C ALA A 92 -7.93 4.39 -1.02
N LYS A 93 -8.95 4.01 -0.28
CA LYS A 93 -8.87 3.95 1.18
C LYS A 93 -8.40 2.58 1.61
N VAL A 94 -7.44 2.56 2.52
CA VAL A 94 -6.91 1.33 3.09
C VAL A 94 -7.20 1.35 4.58
N ASN A 95 -7.70 0.24 5.10
CA ASN A 95 -7.92 0.09 6.54
C ASN A 95 -7.12 -1.10 7.04
N ASP A 96 -6.36 -0.90 8.11
CA ASP A 96 -5.53 -1.96 8.68
C ASP A 96 -6.17 -2.59 9.92
N GLY A 97 -7.43 -2.31 10.16
CA GLY A 97 -8.13 -2.76 11.35
C GLY A 97 -8.18 -1.71 12.46
N ILE A 98 -7.38 -0.67 12.34
CA ILE A 98 -7.28 0.38 13.34
C ILE A 98 -7.54 1.75 12.75
N ARG A 99 -6.92 2.06 11.64
CA ARG A 99 -7.00 3.37 11.01
C ARG A 99 -7.19 3.27 9.52
N ASP A 100 -7.63 4.38 8.96
CA ASP A 100 -7.73 4.54 7.52
C ASP A 100 -6.49 5.27 6.99
N TYR A 101 -6.08 4.87 5.81
CA TYR A 101 -5.00 5.50 5.08
C TYR A 101 -5.46 5.71 3.64
N THR A 102 -4.71 6.50 2.89
CA THR A 102 -5.01 6.73 1.47
C THR A 102 -3.80 6.31 0.65
N ILE A 103 -4.04 5.59 -0.42
CA ILE A 103 -2.95 5.19 -1.32
C ILE A 103 -2.49 6.41 -2.09
N ASN A 104 -1.21 6.71 -1.96
CA ASN A 104 -0.58 7.87 -2.58
C ASN A 104 0.29 7.49 -3.77
N GLY A 105 0.72 6.26 -3.84
CA GLY A 105 1.55 5.79 -4.92
C GLY A 105 1.87 4.31 -4.76
N PHE A 106 2.47 3.74 -5.78
CA PHE A 106 2.94 2.37 -5.68
C PHE A 106 4.10 2.17 -6.66
N GLN A 107 4.91 1.19 -6.35
CA GLN A 107 6.03 0.79 -7.20
C GLN A 107 5.91 -0.69 -7.48
N THR A 108 6.10 -1.07 -8.73
CA THR A 108 6.05 -2.46 -9.14
C THR A 108 7.46 -2.95 -9.41
N ASN A 109 7.83 -4.05 -8.79
CA ASN A 109 9.13 -4.65 -8.95
C ASN A 109 9.00 -5.91 -9.80
N TYR A 110 9.78 -6.00 -10.87
CA TYR A 110 9.70 -7.10 -11.82
C TYR A 110 10.86 -8.04 -11.65
N TYR A 111 10.63 -9.30 -11.99
CA TYR A 111 11.66 -10.29 -12.10
C TYR A 111 11.36 -11.15 -13.32
N ASP A 112 12.31 -11.20 -14.23
CA ASP A 112 12.19 -12.02 -15.45
C ASP A 112 10.91 -11.72 -16.23
N GLY A 113 10.56 -10.43 -16.32
CA GLY A 113 9.40 -9.99 -17.07
C GLY A 113 8.07 -10.13 -16.37
N GLU A 114 8.06 -10.64 -15.15
CA GLU A 114 6.84 -10.79 -14.38
C GLU A 114 6.89 -9.96 -13.12
N ILE A 115 5.71 -9.62 -12.59
CA ILE A 115 5.63 -8.85 -11.37
C ILE A 115 6.00 -9.73 -10.18
N PHE A 116 7.05 -9.34 -9.46
CA PHE A 116 7.49 -10.05 -8.28
C PHE A 116 6.83 -9.50 -7.01
N SER A 117 6.88 -8.19 -6.83
CA SER A 117 6.31 -7.56 -5.65
C SER A 117 5.85 -6.15 -5.99
N GLN A 118 5.02 -5.60 -5.11
CA GLN A 118 4.60 -4.20 -5.21
C GLN A 118 4.72 -3.56 -3.83
N GLU A 119 5.13 -2.31 -3.83
CA GLU A 119 5.23 -1.51 -2.62
C GLU A 119 4.24 -0.39 -2.75
N ILE A 120 3.26 -0.35 -1.84
CA ILE A 120 2.18 0.62 -1.88
C ILE A 120 2.44 1.66 -0.81
N GLU A 121 2.58 2.91 -1.22
CA GLU A 121 2.81 4.01 -0.31
C GLU A 121 1.48 4.59 0.13
N VAL A 122 1.30 4.76 1.43
CA VAL A 122 0.08 5.31 1.98
C VAL A 122 0.37 6.52 2.87
N ILE A 123 -0.60 7.40 2.91
CA ILE A 123 -0.54 8.60 3.74
C ILE A 123 -1.75 8.71 4.63
#